data_3a4a0c9a8e2413f78b97859315e8e86d
#
_entry.id   3a4a0c9a8e2413f78b97859315e8e86d
#
_cell.length_a   1.000
_cell.length_b   1.000
_cell.length_c   1.000
_cell.angle_alpha   90.00
_cell.angle_beta   90.00
_cell.angle_gamma   90.00
#
_symmetry.space_group_name_H-M   'P 1'
#
loop_
_entity.id
_entity.type
_entity.pdbx_description
1 polymer ?
#
loop_
_entity_poly.entity_id
_entity_poly.type
_entity_poly.pdbx_seq_one_letter_code
_entity_poly.pdbx_strand_id
1 'polypeptide(L)'
;MATKSEEQTPLMQQYYSAKAKYPDAILLYRMGDFYETFGEDAILTSKILGITLTKRSHGSPGDVELAGFPHHAIDTYLPKLVRAGQRVAICEQLEDPKKTKKLVKRGVIELVTPGVSYNENTIDNKNNVFLAAVYFTKTKAGLSLLDLSTGEFLTTEGSPATMDKILNSFQPKEVLYPKGSEARFNELFGTKYYTYPI
;
A
#
# COMPACT_ATOMS: atom_id res chain seq x y z
N MET A 1 -23.52 -30.78 14.10
CA MET A 1 -22.29 -31.19 13.41
C MET A 1 -21.34 -30.03 13.48
N ALA A 2 -20.29 -30.11 14.29
CA ALA A 2 -19.31 -29.03 14.41
C ALA A 2 -18.48 -29.00 13.12
N THR A 3 -18.53 -27.88 12.42
CA THR A 3 -17.65 -27.58 11.28
C THR A 3 -16.21 -27.56 11.80
N LYS A 4 -15.38 -28.48 11.29
CA LYS A 4 -13.94 -28.43 11.50
C LYS A 4 -13.46 -27.05 11.08
N SER A 5 -12.99 -26.26 12.04
CA SER A 5 -12.22 -25.04 11.75
C SER A 5 -10.99 -25.47 10.94
N GLU A 6 -10.89 -24.95 9.72
CA GLU A 6 -9.72 -25.16 8.86
C GLU A 6 -8.49 -24.62 9.61
N GLU A 7 -7.66 -25.52 10.13
CA GLU A 7 -6.43 -25.12 10.82
C GLU A 7 -5.44 -24.58 9.79
N GLN A 8 -5.37 -23.24 9.73
CA GLN A 8 -4.34 -22.55 8.96
C GLN A 8 -2.95 -22.89 9.50
N THR A 9 -1.98 -23.10 8.61
CA THR A 9 -0.60 -23.32 9.06
C THR A 9 -0.09 -22.11 9.86
N PRO A 10 0.85 -22.30 10.80
CA PRO A 10 1.43 -21.19 11.59
C PRO A 10 1.98 -20.05 10.71
N LEU A 11 2.48 -20.38 9.53
CA LEU A 11 2.96 -19.42 8.55
C LEU A 11 1.82 -18.52 8.01
N MET A 12 0.71 -19.15 7.60
CA MET A 12 -0.44 -18.42 7.09
C MET A 12 -1.15 -17.60 8.18
N GLN A 13 -1.16 -18.09 9.41
CA GLN A 13 -1.63 -17.31 10.56
C GLN A 13 -0.81 -16.02 10.74
N GLN A 14 0.53 -16.14 10.63
CA GLN A 14 1.42 -14.98 10.71
C GLN A 14 1.18 -14.01 9.54
N TYR A 15 0.98 -14.54 8.32
CA TYR A 15 0.64 -13.73 7.14
C TYR A 15 -0.66 -12.95 7.35
N TYR A 16 -1.75 -13.63 7.68
CA TYR A 16 -3.06 -12.96 7.87
C TYR A 16 -3.06 -11.99 9.05
N SER A 17 -2.30 -12.28 10.09
CA SER A 17 -2.11 -11.33 11.20
C SER A 17 -1.39 -10.04 10.78
N ALA A 18 -0.43 -10.14 9.87
CA ALA A 18 0.22 -8.98 9.25
C ALA A 18 -0.73 -8.25 8.30
N LYS A 19 -1.42 -8.99 7.40
CA LYS A 19 -2.37 -8.42 6.43
C LYS A 19 -3.53 -7.69 7.09
N ALA A 20 -4.05 -8.17 8.21
CA ALA A 20 -5.15 -7.53 8.94
C ALA A 20 -4.80 -6.12 9.45
N LYS A 21 -3.52 -5.80 9.63
CA LYS A 21 -3.04 -4.47 10.02
C LYS A 21 -2.94 -3.51 8.83
N TYR A 22 -2.86 -4.04 7.62
CA TYR A 22 -2.69 -3.30 6.37
C TYR A 22 -3.67 -3.82 5.31
N PRO A 23 -5.00 -3.79 5.58
CA PRO A 23 -6.00 -4.41 4.72
C PRO A 23 -5.99 -3.83 3.29
N ASP A 24 -5.70 -2.54 3.16
CA ASP A 24 -5.74 -1.78 1.90
C ASP A 24 -4.39 -1.71 1.18
N ALA A 25 -3.38 -2.45 1.66
CA ALA A 25 -2.06 -2.49 1.03
C ALA A 25 -1.75 -3.90 0.51
N ILE A 26 -1.09 -4.00 -0.64
CA ILE A 26 -0.49 -5.26 -1.08
C ILE A 26 0.60 -5.63 -0.06
N LEU A 27 0.49 -6.83 0.52
CA LEU A 27 1.49 -7.32 1.48
C LEU A 27 2.56 -8.14 0.74
N LEU A 28 3.73 -7.54 0.51
CA LEU A 28 4.92 -8.25 0.06
C LEU A 28 5.53 -9.01 1.25
N TYR A 29 5.29 -10.31 1.32
CA TYR A 29 5.66 -11.13 2.46
C TYR A 29 6.93 -11.94 2.16
N ARG A 30 8.00 -11.71 2.92
CA ARG A 30 9.30 -12.37 2.71
C ARG A 30 9.23 -13.86 3.02
N MET A 31 9.46 -14.70 2.01
CA MET A 31 9.49 -16.16 2.07
C MET A 31 10.81 -16.67 1.50
N GLY A 32 11.79 -16.96 2.35
CA GLY A 32 13.13 -17.32 1.90
C GLY A 32 13.73 -16.23 1.01
N ASP A 33 14.00 -16.55 -0.26
CA ASP A 33 14.58 -15.60 -1.22
C ASP A 33 13.54 -14.83 -2.05
N PHE A 34 12.25 -14.94 -1.72
CA PHE A 34 11.18 -14.30 -2.47
C PHE A 34 10.38 -13.34 -1.59
N TYR A 35 9.79 -12.33 -2.21
CA TYR A 35 8.55 -11.71 -1.75
C TYR A 35 7.38 -12.41 -2.40
N GLU A 36 6.48 -12.94 -1.59
CA GLU A 36 5.27 -13.62 -2.03
C GLU A 36 4.04 -12.82 -1.60
N THR A 37 3.01 -12.84 -2.44
CA THR A 37 1.68 -12.30 -2.20
C THR A 37 0.65 -13.40 -2.33
N PHE A 38 -0.45 -13.33 -1.60
CA PHE A 38 -1.47 -14.38 -1.57
C PHE A 38 -2.88 -13.82 -1.84
N GLY A 39 -3.77 -14.68 -2.37
CA GLY A 39 -5.17 -14.34 -2.64
C GLY A 39 -5.33 -13.14 -3.56
N GLU A 40 -6.16 -12.19 -3.18
CA GLU A 40 -6.43 -10.97 -3.94
C GLU A 40 -5.17 -10.15 -4.23
N ASP A 41 -4.24 -10.06 -3.27
CA ASP A 41 -2.96 -9.38 -3.45
C ASP A 41 -2.13 -10.05 -4.55
N ALA A 42 -2.17 -11.39 -4.64
CA ALA A 42 -1.45 -12.14 -5.67
C ALA A 42 -2.02 -11.90 -7.06
N ILE A 43 -3.35 -11.91 -7.18
CA ILE A 43 -4.05 -11.63 -8.45
C ILE A 43 -3.68 -10.23 -8.94
N LEU A 44 -3.76 -9.24 -8.06
CA LEU A 44 -3.45 -7.85 -8.39
C LEU A 44 -1.98 -7.66 -8.74
N THR A 45 -1.07 -8.23 -7.94
CA THR A 45 0.38 -8.16 -8.16
C THR A 45 0.76 -8.79 -9.49
N SER A 46 0.25 -9.99 -9.79
CA SER A 46 0.47 -10.68 -11.06
C SER A 46 0.05 -9.83 -12.26
N LYS A 47 -1.14 -9.24 -12.18
CA LYS A 47 -1.70 -8.38 -13.23
C LYS A 47 -0.85 -7.14 -13.49
N ILE A 48 -0.43 -6.44 -12.43
CA ILE A 48 0.34 -5.18 -12.54
C ILE A 48 1.77 -5.45 -13.01
N LEU A 49 2.41 -6.47 -12.45
CA LEU A 49 3.83 -6.75 -12.72
C LEU A 49 4.05 -7.61 -13.98
N GLY A 50 3.01 -8.27 -14.49
CA GLY A 50 3.12 -9.24 -15.58
C GLY A 50 3.88 -10.51 -15.19
N ILE A 51 3.83 -10.91 -13.91
CA ILE A 51 4.47 -12.13 -13.40
C ILE A 51 3.45 -13.28 -13.27
N THR A 52 3.97 -14.49 -13.18
CA THR A 52 3.12 -15.70 -13.14
C THR A 52 2.25 -15.74 -11.88
N LEU A 53 0.94 -15.94 -12.07
CA LEU A 53 0.01 -16.29 -11.00
C LEU A 53 -0.05 -17.82 -10.91
N THR A 54 0.21 -18.35 -9.73
CA THR A 54 0.14 -19.79 -9.43
C THR A 54 -0.87 -20.03 -8.32
N LYS A 55 -1.11 -21.31 -8.00
CA LYS A 55 -1.87 -21.73 -6.83
C LYS A 55 -1.03 -22.66 -6.00
N ARG A 56 -1.09 -22.52 -4.71
CA ARG A 56 -0.35 -23.37 -3.77
C ARG A 56 -1.20 -23.74 -2.58
N SER A 57 -1.19 -25.00 -2.25
CA SER A 57 -1.72 -25.50 -0.97
C SER A 57 -0.72 -25.20 0.16
N HIS A 58 -1.15 -24.51 1.19
CA HIS A 58 -0.37 -24.21 2.39
C HIS A 58 -0.79 -25.05 3.59
N GLY A 59 -1.21 -26.30 3.34
CA GLY A 59 -1.64 -27.24 4.38
C GLY A 59 -3.09 -27.03 4.86
N SER A 60 -3.84 -26.16 4.20
CA SER A 60 -5.30 -26.03 4.33
C SER A 60 -5.99 -26.71 3.17
N PRO A 61 -7.25 -27.21 3.32
CA PRO A 61 -8.04 -27.68 2.19
C PRO A 61 -8.40 -26.50 1.29
N GLY A 62 -7.69 -26.38 0.19
CA GLY A 62 -7.86 -25.34 -0.83
C GLY A 62 -6.53 -24.73 -1.27
N ASP A 63 -6.42 -24.51 -2.57
CA ASP A 63 -5.30 -23.78 -3.15
C ASP A 63 -5.54 -22.29 -3.02
N VAL A 64 -4.51 -21.55 -2.59
CA VAL A 64 -4.52 -20.08 -2.50
C VAL A 64 -3.70 -19.54 -3.66
N GLU A 65 -4.20 -18.51 -4.33
CA GLU A 65 -3.46 -17.78 -5.35
C GLU A 65 -2.16 -17.25 -4.77
N LEU A 66 -1.09 -17.39 -5.56
CA LEU A 66 0.27 -17.01 -5.21
C LEU A 66 0.93 -16.29 -6.40
N ALA A 67 1.50 -15.14 -6.14
CA ALA A 67 2.44 -14.48 -7.05
C ALA A 67 3.64 -13.99 -6.26
N GLY A 68 4.82 -14.02 -6.86
CA GLY A 68 6.03 -13.59 -6.17
C GLY A 68 7.18 -13.34 -7.10
N PHE A 69 8.20 -12.66 -6.57
CA PHE A 69 9.43 -12.35 -7.27
C PHE A 69 10.62 -12.42 -6.30
N PRO A 70 11.86 -12.62 -6.82
CA PRO A 70 13.05 -12.65 -5.99
C PRO A 70 13.22 -11.36 -5.18
N HIS A 71 13.54 -11.47 -3.88
CA HIS A 71 13.60 -10.31 -2.99
C HIS A 71 14.60 -9.23 -3.44
N HIS A 72 15.73 -9.66 -4.05
CA HIS A 72 16.72 -8.73 -4.59
C HIS A 72 16.22 -7.89 -5.78
N ALA A 73 15.07 -8.25 -6.36
CA ALA A 73 14.45 -7.51 -7.45
C ALA A 73 13.39 -6.50 -6.98
N ILE A 74 13.31 -6.22 -5.67
CA ILE A 74 12.31 -5.30 -5.10
C ILE A 74 12.39 -3.92 -5.75
N ASP A 75 13.58 -3.40 -5.99
CA ASP A 75 13.79 -2.09 -6.62
C ASP A 75 13.26 -2.01 -8.06
N THR A 76 13.07 -3.16 -8.71
CA THR A 76 12.48 -3.24 -10.06
C THR A 76 10.96 -3.33 -10.00
N TYR A 77 10.40 -4.04 -9.03
CA TYR A 77 8.98 -4.38 -8.99
C TYR A 77 8.16 -3.45 -8.11
N LEU A 78 8.67 -3.04 -6.96
CA LEU A 78 7.99 -2.10 -6.04
C LEU A 78 7.55 -0.79 -6.74
N PRO A 79 8.41 -0.12 -7.53
CA PRO A 79 8.01 1.09 -8.23
C PRO A 79 6.84 0.90 -9.18
N LYS A 80 6.71 -0.27 -9.81
CA LYS A 80 5.60 -0.57 -10.72
C LYS A 80 4.27 -0.67 -9.98
N LEU A 81 4.26 -1.31 -8.81
CA LEU A 81 3.08 -1.40 -7.95
C LEU A 81 2.64 -0.01 -7.46
N VAL A 82 3.59 0.78 -6.99
CA VAL A 82 3.32 2.14 -6.47
C VAL A 82 2.83 3.07 -7.58
N ARG A 83 3.45 3.04 -8.78
CA ARG A 83 2.99 3.82 -9.95
C ARG A 83 1.60 3.40 -10.45
N ALA A 84 1.21 2.14 -10.21
CA ALA A 84 -0.14 1.66 -10.48
C ALA A 84 -1.15 2.08 -9.37
N GLY A 85 -0.74 2.97 -8.45
CA GLY A 85 -1.57 3.50 -7.38
C GLY A 85 -1.73 2.57 -6.18
N GLN A 86 -0.91 1.52 -6.06
CA GLN A 86 -1.04 0.58 -4.96
C GLN A 86 -0.22 1.02 -3.75
N ARG A 87 -0.81 0.84 -2.57
CA ARG A 87 -0.11 0.88 -1.30
C ARG A 87 0.58 -0.46 -1.12
N VAL A 88 1.80 -0.50 -0.65
CA VAL A 88 2.58 -1.73 -0.52
C VAL A 88 3.22 -1.80 0.87
N ALA A 89 2.86 -2.83 1.63
CA ALA A 89 3.47 -3.13 2.92
C ALA A 89 4.59 -4.16 2.72
N ILE A 90 5.81 -3.80 3.07
CA ILE A 90 6.99 -4.66 2.96
C ILE A 90 7.17 -5.40 4.29
N CYS A 91 6.98 -6.72 4.27
CA CYS A 91 7.10 -7.58 5.44
C CYS A 91 8.37 -8.42 5.35
N GLU A 92 9.32 -8.13 6.24
CA GLU A 92 10.63 -8.77 6.29
C GLU A 92 10.77 -9.78 7.41
N GLN A 93 11.75 -10.68 7.27
CA GLN A 93 12.21 -11.56 8.33
C GLN A 93 12.99 -10.75 9.36
N LEU A 94 12.54 -10.76 10.61
CA LEU A 94 13.16 -10.02 11.72
C LEU A 94 14.25 -10.84 12.43
N GLU A 95 14.40 -12.11 12.05
CA GLU A 95 15.34 -13.07 12.64
C GLU A 95 16.10 -13.79 11.51
N ASP A 96 17.33 -14.18 11.79
CA ASP A 96 18.12 -15.00 10.87
C ASP A 96 17.54 -16.44 10.82
N PRO A 97 17.05 -16.90 9.64
CA PRO A 97 16.51 -18.24 9.48
C PRO A 97 17.48 -19.36 9.89
N LYS A 98 18.79 -19.11 9.77
CA LYS A 98 19.84 -20.09 10.11
C LYS A 98 20.02 -20.26 11.62
N LYS A 99 19.58 -19.27 12.42
CA LYS A 99 19.74 -19.25 13.88
C LYS A 99 18.50 -19.69 14.63
N THR A 100 17.36 -19.85 13.96
CA THR A 100 16.12 -20.26 14.61
C THR A 100 15.64 -21.64 14.10
N LYS A 101 15.21 -22.51 15.02
CA LYS A 101 14.55 -23.79 14.69
C LYS A 101 13.02 -23.66 14.62
N LYS A 102 12.49 -22.48 14.97
CA LYS A 102 11.07 -22.16 14.96
C LYS A 102 10.70 -21.39 13.69
N LEU A 103 9.39 -21.14 13.51
CA LEU A 103 8.94 -20.23 12.48
C LEU A 103 9.60 -18.85 12.67
N VAL A 104 10.32 -18.39 11.65
CA VAL A 104 10.97 -17.08 11.63
C VAL A 104 9.94 -15.99 11.84
N LYS A 105 10.18 -15.09 12.79
CA LYS A 105 9.33 -13.91 13.00
C LYS A 105 9.47 -12.94 11.84
N ARG A 106 8.35 -12.38 11.43
CA ARG A 106 8.26 -11.39 10.37
C ARG A 106 7.49 -10.18 10.86
N GLY A 107 7.79 -9.02 10.29
CA GLY A 107 7.10 -7.78 10.58
C GLY A 107 7.13 -6.84 9.39
N VAL A 108 6.12 -6.00 9.29
CA VAL A 108 6.11 -4.91 8.31
C VAL A 108 7.12 -3.88 8.77
N ILE A 109 8.11 -3.64 7.92
CA ILE A 109 9.20 -2.67 8.16
C ILE A 109 8.94 -1.34 7.46
N GLU A 110 8.14 -1.36 6.39
CA GLU A 110 7.87 -0.17 5.59
C GLU A 110 6.48 -0.26 4.94
N LEU A 111 5.80 0.87 4.85
CA LEU A 111 4.59 1.06 4.06
C LEU A 111 4.86 2.10 2.99
N VAL A 112 4.95 1.67 1.74
CA VAL A 112 5.18 2.55 0.59
C VAL A 112 3.84 2.88 -0.06
N THR A 113 3.61 4.16 -0.31
CA THR A 113 2.36 4.64 -0.93
C THR A 113 2.68 5.57 -2.12
N PRO A 114 1.71 5.84 -3.01
CA PRO A 114 1.94 6.74 -4.15
C PRO A 114 2.44 8.14 -3.78
N GLY A 115 2.02 8.66 -2.61
CA GLY A 115 2.43 9.98 -2.10
C GLY A 115 3.67 9.93 -1.20
N VAL A 116 4.07 8.74 -0.75
CA VAL A 116 5.21 8.53 0.16
C VAL A 116 6.14 7.48 -0.44
N SER A 117 6.95 7.88 -1.40
CA SER A 117 7.95 7.00 -2.02
C SER A 117 9.32 7.66 -1.97
N TYR A 118 10.24 7.05 -1.22
CA TYR A 118 11.63 7.53 -1.04
C TYR A 118 12.64 6.90 -1.99
N ASN A 119 12.23 5.92 -2.79
CA ASN A 119 13.17 5.23 -3.66
C ASN A 119 13.47 6.08 -4.90
N GLU A 120 14.74 6.35 -5.18
CA GLU A 120 15.20 7.10 -6.38
C GLU A 120 14.60 6.55 -7.69
N ASN A 121 14.30 5.26 -7.74
CA ASN A 121 13.66 4.60 -8.88
C ASN A 121 12.14 4.84 -8.97
N THR A 122 11.51 5.37 -7.91
CA THR A 122 10.08 5.71 -7.87
C THR A 122 9.84 7.20 -8.02
N ILE A 123 10.86 8.03 -7.72
CA ILE A 123 10.79 9.49 -7.84
C ILE A 123 11.03 9.85 -9.30
N ASP A 124 10.11 10.59 -9.89
CA ASP A 124 10.37 11.34 -11.12
C ASP A 124 11.24 12.54 -10.74
N ASN A 125 12.57 12.40 -10.87
CA ASN A 125 13.56 13.41 -10.46
C ASN A 125 13.37 14.81 -11.08
N LYS A 126 12.35 15.00 -11.92
CA LYS A 126 12.08 16.26 -12.62
C LYS A 126 10.85 17.01 -12.09
N ASN A 127 10.01 16.33 -11.28
CA ASN A 127 8.76 16.91 -10.80
C ASN A 127 8.58 16.61 -9.31
N ASN A 128 8.02 17.56 -8.58
CA ASN A 128 7.63 17.36 -7.19
C ASN A 128 6.57 16.26 -7.07
N VAL A 129 6.69 15.42 -6.05
CA VAL A 129 5.74 14.35 -5.72
C VAL A 129 5.01 14.72 -4.45
N PHE A 130 3.85 15.36 -4.58
CA PHE A 130 3.09 15.81 -3.43
C PHE A 130 2.17 14.73 -2.87
N LEU A 131 2.24 14.57 -1.55
CA LEU A 131 1.18 14.03 -0.71
C LEU A 131 0.30 15.20 -0.26
N ALA A 132 -1.00 15.12 -0.48
CA ALA A 132 -1.95 16.11 0.00
C ALA A 132 -2.75 15.61 1.20
N ALA A 133 -3.17 16.52 2.08
CA ALA A 133 -4.17 16.25 3.10
C ALA A 133 -5.22 17.35 3.06
N VAL A 134 -6.49 16.94 3.04
CA VAL A 134 -7.63 17.85 2.98
C VAL A 134 -8.50 17.65 4.22
N TYR A 135 -8.81 18.74 4.89
CA TYR A 135 -9.83 18.78 5.93
C TYR A 135 -10.93 19.77 5.53
N PHE A 136 -12.18 19.43 5.71
CA PHE A 136 -13.29 20.30 5.30
C PHE A 136 -14.42 20.31 6.32
N THR A 137 -15.04 21.48 6.40
CA THR A 137 -16.27 21.77 7.15
C THR A 137 -17.42 22.00 6.16
N LYS A 138 -18.54 22.51 6.63
CA LYS A 138 -19.67 22.87 5.75
C LYS A 138 -19.31 23.95 4.72
N THR A 139 -18.46 24.91 5.09
CA THR A 139 -18.21 26.14 4.29
C THR A 139 -16.75 26.35 3.93
N LYS A 140 -15.82 25.73 4.65
CA LYS A 140 -14.38 25.91 4.47
C LYS A 140 -13.68 24.58 4.25
N ALA A 141 -12.56 24.62 3.56
CA ALA A 141 -11.62 23.50 3.49
C ALA A 141 -10.20 24.03 3.72
N GLY A 142 -9.39 23.22 4.41
CA GLY A 142 -7.95 23.38 4.55
C GLY A 142 -7.25 22.35 3.67
N LEU A 143 -6.11 22.70 3.11
CA LEU A 143 -5.26 21.86 2.29
C LEU A 143 -3.82 21.98 2.77
N SER A 144 -3.17 20.83 2.91
CA SER A 144 -1.72 20.74 3.09
C SER A 144 -1.13 19.93 1.95
N LEU A 145 0.04 20.30 1.49
CA LEU A 145 0.83 19.63 0.46
C LEU A 145 2.23 19.41 1.00
N LEU A 146 2.72 18.18 0.90
CA LEU A 146 4.05 17.79 1.37
C LEU A 146 4.79 17.06 0.25
N ASP A 147 5.94 17.59 -0.14
CA ASP A 147 6.93 16.84 -0.93
C ASP A 147 8.01 16.30 0.01
N LEU A 148 8.02 14.99 0.20
CA LEU A 148 8.97 14.32 1.09
C LEU A 148 10.40 14.32 0.56
N SER A 149 10.59 14.45 -0.76
CA SER A 149 11.92 14.44 -1.37
C SER A 149 12.67 15.76 -1.17
N THR A 150 11.94 16.86 -1.15
CA THR A 150 12.50 18.21 -1.00
C THR A 150 12.29 18.78 0.41
N GLY A 151 11.35 18.22 1.17
CA GLY A 151 10.89 18.77 2.44
C GLY A 151 9.96 19.98 2.29
N GLU A 152 9.50 20.29 1.06
CA GLU A 152 8.57 21.38 0.84
C GLU A 152 7.22 21.07 1.47
N PHE A 153 6.74 21.98 2.33
CA PHE A 153 5.46 21.86 3.02
C PHE A 153 4.66 23.15 2.87
N LEU A 154 3.52 23.04 2.19
CA LEU A 154 2.63 24.15 1.90
C LEU A 154 1.28 23.93 2.60
N THR A 155 0.70 24.99 3.15
CA THR A 155 -0.63 24.94 3.76
C THR A 155 -1.46 26.15 3.35
N THR A 156 -2.77 25.93 3.19
CA THR A 156 -3.71 26.99 2.90
C THR A 156 -5.13 26.63 3.35
N GLU A 157 -5.99 27.62 3.49
CA GLU A 157 -7.42 27.44 3.71
C GLU A 157 -8.27 28.32 2.80
N GLY A 158 -9.50 27.93 2.55
CA GLY A 158 -10.41 28.71 1.74
C GLY A 158 -11.73 27.98 1.47
N SER A 159 -12.39 28.36 0.38
CA SER A 159 -13.57 27.62 -0.07
C SER A 159 -13.19 26.25 -0.65
N PRO A 160 -14.07 25.24 -0.59
CA PRO A 160 -13.80 23.96 -1.27
C PRO A 160 -13.45 24.11 -2.75
N ALA A 161 -14.13 25.03 -3.45
CA ALA A 161 -13.85 25.31 -4.86
C ALA A 161 -12.44 25.88 -5.10
N THR A 162 -11.91 26.65 -4.15
CA THR A 162 -10.53 27.15 -4.22
C THR A 162 -9.55 26.01 -3.99
N MET A 163 -9.82 25.14 -3.01
CA MET A 163 -8.98 23.99 -2.73
C MET A 163 -8.95 22.99 -3.91
N ASP A 164 -10.09 22.77 -4.57
CA ASP A 164 -10.13 21.92 -5.78
C ASP A 164 -9.24 22.49 -6.91
N LYS A 165 -9.24 23.79 -7.12
CA LYS A 165 -8.33 24.43 -8.10
C LYS A 165 -6.86 24.20 -7.75
N ILE A 166 -6.50 24.31 -6.48
CA ILE A 166 -5.11 24.11 -6.01
C ILE A 166 -4.73 22.63 -6.17
N LEU A 167 -5.59 21.69 -5.75
CA LEU A 167 -5.37 20.25 -5.96
C LEU A 167 -5.15 19.91 -7.44
N ASN A 168 -5.97 20.49 -8.33
CA ASN A 168 -5.83 20.33 -9.77
C ASN A 168 -4.50 20.89 -10.32
N SER A 169 -4.01 21.98 -9.75
CA SER A 169 -2.74 22.59 -10.16
C SER A 169 -1.52 21.79 -9.72
N PHE A 170 -1.52 21.33 -8.47
CA PHE A 170 -0.39 20.58 -7.88
C PHE A 170 -0.39 19.09 -8.24
N GLN A 171 -1.53 18.53 -8.62
CA GLN A 171 -1.70 17.13 -9.02
C GLN A 171 -1.05 16.14 -8.04
N PRO A 172 -1.42 16.16 -6.74
CA PRO A 172 -0.80 15.29 -5.76
C PRO A 172 -1.00 13.82 -6.15
N LYS A 173 -0.03 12.99 -5.83
CA LYS A 173 -0.08 11.55 -6.11
C LYS A 173 -0.99 10.79 -5.17
N GLU A 174 -1.24 11.33 -3.99
CA GLU A 174 -2.16 10.79 -3.00
C GLU A 174 -2.82 11.93 -2.20
N VAL A 175 -4.09 11.74 -1.85
CA VAL A 175 -4.85 12.72 -1.05
C VAL A 175 -5.44 12.03 0.17
N LEU A 176 -5.07 12.51 1.35
CA LEU A 176 -5.62 12.08 2.62
C LEU A 176 -6.86 12.90 2.97
N TYR A 177 -7.87 12.26 3.56
CA TYR A 177 -9.09 12.94 4.01
C TYR A 177 -9.65 12.30 5.29
N PRO A 178 -10.52 12.98 6.08
CA PRO A 178 -11.05 12.45 7.31
C PRO A 178 -11.88 11.19 7.09
N LYS A 179 -11.61 10.16 7.89
CA LYS A 179 -12.35 8.88 7.86
C LYS A 179 -13.85 9.10 8.00
N GLY A 180 -14.64 8.36 7.21
CA GLY A 180 -16.09 8.49 7.17
C GLY A 180 -16.61 9.67 6.34
N SER A 181 -15.72 10.40 5.64
CA SER A 181 -16.08 11.58 4.85
C SER A 181 -15.98 11.35 3.33
N GLU A 182 -15.89 10.11 2.88
CA GLU A 182 -15.68 9.77 1.47
C GLU A 182 -16.72 10.38 0.51
N ALA A 183 -18.02 10.23 0.85
CA ALA A 183 -19.08 10.79 0.03
C ALA A 183 -18.96 12.31 -0.12
N ARG A 184 -18.63 13.00 0.98
CA ARG A 184 -18.43 14.44 0.98
C ARG A 184 -17.15 14.86 0.25
N PHE A 185 -16.07 14.09 0.39
CA PHE A 185 -14.85 14.32 -0.37
C PHE A 185 -15.11 14.21 -1.88
N ASN A 186 -15.77 13.15 -2.32
CA ASN A 186 -16.10 12.91 -3.73
C ASN A 186 -17.03 13.99 -4.30
N GLU A 187 -17.98 14.48 -3.51
CA GLU A 187 -18.85 15.60 -3.89
C GLU A 187 -18.05 16.89 -4.16
N LEU A 188 -17.03 17.17 -3.32
CA LEU A 188 -16.27 18.43 -3.38
C LEU A 188 -15.10 18.39 -4.36
N PHE A 189 -14.43 17.27 -4.50
CA PHE A 189 -13.14 17.14 -5.20
C PHE A 189 -13.14 16.07 -6.31
N GLY A 190 -14.23 15.29 -6.45
CA GLY A 190 -14.34 14.23 -7.42
C GLY A 190 -13.59 12.95 -7.04
N THR A 191 -13.51 11.99 -7.99
CA THR A 191 -12.96 10.65 -7.80
C THR A 191 -11.65 10.41 -8.54
N LYS A 192 -11.01 11.46 -9.01
CA LYS A 192 -9.82 11.38 -9.88
C LYS A 192 -8.49 11.17 -9.13
N TYR A 193 -8.49 11.33 -7.80
CA TYR A 193 -7.29 11.20 -6.98
C TYR A 193 -7.16 9.80 -6.39
N TYR A 194 -5.94 9.33 -6.19
CA TYR A 194 -5.71 8.24 -5.25
C TYR A 194 -5.92 8.78 -3.84
N THR A 195 -6.84 8.20 -3.11
CA THR A 195 -7.26 8.72 -1.81
C THR A 195 -7.12 7.71 -0.69
N TYR A 196 -6.87 8.20 0.52
CA TYR A 196 -6.86 7.36 1.71
C TYR A 196 -7.51 8.07 2.90
N PRO A 197 -8.48 7.44 3.58
CA PRO A 197 -9.11 7.98 4.79
C PRO A 197 -8.20 7.82 6.02
N ILE A 198 -8.04 8.86 6.81
CA ILE A 198 -7.24 8.89 8.05
C ILE A 198 -8.10 9.26 9.28
#